data_829f61240c83412c8cb8c6747664bd0f
#
_entry.id   829f61240c83412c8cb8c6747664bd0f
#
_cell.length_a   1.000
_cell.length_b   1.000
_cell.length_c   1.000
_cell.angle_alpha   90.00
_cell.angle_beta   90.00
_cell.angle_gamma   90.00
#
_symmetry.space_group_name_H-M   'P 1'
#
loop_
_entity.id
_entity.type
_entity.pdbx_description
1 polymer ?
#
loop_
_entity_poly.entity_id
_entity_poly.type
_entity_poly.pdbx_seq_one_letter_code
_entity_poly.pdbx_strand_id
1 'polypeptide(L)'
;FAGAFELIPPSPFLIDSCIEKVYLDKGWNINERNNGNKEYPTMQELYDSLKIAVEESGYEGESKANIRSVMEVRIGSLLRREIGNVYNVRKSSIEPEDWLSRPVIIELEALGEGPANFMSLLISTLIREVLKIRKTSDITKSDEGVLKREVEHIIFYEEAHNLIGPTTDDPVGGSVDPKISATKYLVKMLAEVRALGEGIVIADQLPTAMA
;
A
#
# COMPACT_ATOMS: atom_id res chain seq x y z
N PHE A 1 -2.55 -0.76 -3.82
CA PHE A 1 -3.40 -0.03 -4.78
C PHE A 1 -4.89 -0.36 -4.63
N ALA A 2 -5.30 -1.62 -4.67
CA ALA A 2 -6.71 -2.04 -4.63
C ALA A 2 -7.47 -1.60 -3.36
N GLY A 3 -6.79 -1.37 -2.24
CA GLY A 3 -7.40 -0.83 -1.02
C GLY A 3 -7.54 0.70 -0.99
N ALA A 4 -6.93 1.40 -1.96
CA ALA A 4 -6.95 2.85 -2.02
C ALA A 4 -7.74 3.38 -3.23
N PHE A 5 -7.86 2.57 -4.27
CA PHE A 5 -8.48 2.96 -5.52
C PHE A 5 -9.45 1.89 -5.99
N GLU A 6 -10.57 2.34 -6.54
CA GLU A 6 -11.49 1.48 -7.25
C GLU A 6 -10.84 1.01 -8.56
N LEU A 7 -10.43 -0.25 -8.60
CA LEU A 7 -9.80 -0.88 -9.74
C LEU A 7 -10.72 -1.95 -10.31
N ILE A 8 -11.05 -1.80 -11.59
CA ILE A 8 -11.81 -2.80 -12.33
C ILE A 8 -10.89 -3.83 -12.98
N PRO A 9 -11.25 -5.12 -13.07
CA PRO A 9 -10.49 -6.07 -13.84
C PRO A 9 -10.33 -5.63 -15.32
N PRO A 10 -9.16 -5.78 -15.93
CA PRO A 10 -7.96 -6.48 -15.44
C PRO A 10 -6.91 -5.57 -14.76
N SER A 11 -7.27 -4.33 -14.41
CA SER A 11 -6.33 -3.32 -13.89
C SER A 11 -5.42 -3.80 -12.75
N PRO A 12 -5.90 -4.56 -11.74
CA PRO A 12 -5.02 -5.06 -10.70
C PRO A 12 -3.87 -5.93 -11.23
N PHE A 13 -4.16 -6.80 -12.18
CA PHE A 13 -3.15 -7.67 -12.78
C PHE A 13 -2.13 -6.90 -13.62
N LEU A 14 -2.58 -5.88 -14.35
CA LEU A 14 -1.69 -5.01 -15.13
C LEU A 14 -0.74 -4.23 -14.20
N ILE A 15 -1.25 -3.71 -13.08
CA ILE A 15 -0.43 -3.00 -12.09
C ILE A 15 0.63 -3.94 -11.53
N ASP A 16 0.24 -5.14 -11.12
CA ASP A 16 1.15 -6.14 -10.55
C ASP A 16 2.28 -6.50 -11.52
N SER A 17 1.92 -6.84 -12.77
CA SER A 17 2.89 -7.14 -13.82
C SER A 17 3.81 -5.95 -14.14
N CYS A 18 3.29 -4.72 -14.12
CA CYS A 18 4.10 -3.54 -14.38
C CYS A 18 5.03 -3.20 -13.21
N ILE A 19 4.62 -3.45 -11.96
CA ILE A 19 5.51 -3.33 -10.80
C ILE A 19 6.69 -4.28 -10.97
N GLU A 20 6.44 -5.55 -11.25
CA GLU A 20 7.50 -6.53 -11.50
C GLU A 20 8.44 -6.05 -12.63
N LYS A 21 7.85 -5.64 -13.76
CA LYS A 21 8.60 -5.18 -14.92
C LYS A 21 9.54 -4.00 -14.60
N VAL A 22 9.07 -2.97 -13.92
CA VAL A 22 9.91 -1.79 -13.63
C VAL A 22 11.07 -2.11 -12.67
N TYR A 23 10.92 -3.09 -11.78
CA TYR A 23 12.02 -3.61 -10.98
C TYR A 23 13.02 -4.38 -11.83
N LEU A 24 12.55 -5.28 -12.69
CA LEU A 24 13.41 -6.04 -13.63
C LEU A 24 14.18 -5.11 -14.57
N ASP A 25 13.54 -4.08 -15.10
CA ASP A 25 14.16 -3.07 -15.98
C ASP A 25 15.30 -2.30 -15.27
N LYS A 26 15.25 -2.18 -13.93
CA LYS A 26 16.33 -1.65 -13.09
C LYS A 26 17.39 -2.70 -12.73
N GLY A 27 17.25 -3.90 -13.25
CA GLY A 27 18.18 -5.00 -13.04
C GLY A 27 17.98 -5.72 -11.69
N TRP A 28 16.85 -5.52 -11.00
CA TRP A 28 16.52 -6.29 -9.82
C TRP A 28 16.24 -7.74 -10.19
N ASN A 29 16.68 -8.67 -9.34
CA ASN A 29 16.26 -10.05 -9.40
C ASN A 29 15.23 -10.29 -8.29
N ILE A 30 13.97 -10.45 -8.64
CA ILE A 30 12.87 -10.63 -7.69
C ILE A 30 12.97 -11.94 -6.87
N ASN A 31 13.77 -12.90 -7.33
CA ASN A 31 14.00 -14.17 -6.62
C ASN A 31 15.17 -14.08 -5.63
N GLU A 32 15.90 -12.98 -5.60
CA GLU A 32 17.04 -12.79 -4.71
C GLU A 32 16.68 -11.83 -3.56
N ARG A 33 17.12 -12.18 -2.34
CA ARG A 33 16.90 -11.33 -1.16
C ARG A 33 17.81 -10.10 -1.14
N ASN A 34 18.98 -10.19 -1.74
CA ASN A 34 19.94 -9.10 -1.76
C ASN A 34 20.26 -8.72 -3.21
N ASN A 35 19.81 -7.57 -3.61
CA ASN A 35 20.02 -7.02 -4.93
C ASN A 35 21.14 -5.96 -4.99
N GLY A 36 21.88 -5.77 -3.90
CA GLY A 36 22.92 -4.74 -3.82
C GLY A 36 22.35 -3.31 -3.89
N ASN A 37 23.15 -2.38 -4.40
CA ASN A 37 22.77 -0.95 -4.49
C ASN A 37 22.08 -0.61 -5.83
N LYS A 38 21.01 -1.33 -6.18
CA LYS A 38 20.23 -1.02 -7.37
C LYS A 38 19.28 0.15 -7.12
N GLU A 39 18.99 0.91 -8.17
CA GLU A 39 18.01 1.99 -8.08
C GLU A 39 16.59 1.43 -7.94
N TYR A 40 15.80 2.06 -7.08
CA TYR A 40 14.37 1.77 -7.00
C TYR A 40 13.62 2.43 -8.16
N PRO A 41 12.60 1.77 -8.72
CA PRO A 41 11.72 2.43 -9.68
C PRO A 41 10.91 3.55 -9.00
N THR A 42 10.54 4.54 -9.80
CA THR A 42 9.67 5.64 -9.37
C THR A 42 8.21 5.38 -9.74
N MET A 43 7.29 6.14 -9.15
CA MET A 43 5.87 6.10 -9.52
C MET A 43 5.65 6.51 -10.98
N GLN A 44 6.46 7.44 -11.52
CA GLN A 44 6.40 7.83 -12.93
C GLN A 44 6.79 6.66 -13.85
N GLU A 45 7.84 5.93 -13.53
CA GLU A 45 8.28 4.78 -14.32
C GLU A 45 7.22 3.67 -14.31
N LEU A 46 6.56 3.44 -13.18
CA LEU A 46 5.41 2.54 -13.09
C LEU A 46 4.26 3.01 -13.99
N TYR A 47 3.91 4.30 -13.90
CA TYR A 47 2.81 4.86 -14.69
C TYR A 47 3.09 4.79 -16.20
N ASP A 48 4.33 5.04 -16.62
CA ASP A 48 4.73 4.94 -18.03
C ASP A 48 4.71 3.47 -18.51
N SER A 49 5.14 2.53 -17.67
CA SER A 49 5.01 1.09 -17.96
C SER A 49 3.55 0.66 -18.12
N LEU A 50 2.66 1.18 -17.27
CA LEU A 50 1.21 0.91 -17.35
C LEU A 50 0.61 1.44 -18.66
N LYS A 51 0.97 2.64 -19.10
CA LYS A 51 0.52 3.18 -20.40
C LYS A 51 0.90 2.27 -21.55
N ILE A 52 2.16 1.80 -21.56
CA ILE A 52 2.64 0.87 -22.59
C ILE A 52 1.87 -0.45 -22.52
N ALA A 53 1.71 -1.02 -21.31
CA ALA A 53 1.00 -2.29 -21.14
C ALA A 53 -0.47 -2.22 -21.58
N VAL A 54 -1.14 -1.09 -21.39
CA VAL A 54 -2.51 -0.87 -21.88
C VAL A 54 -2.53 -0.77 -23.41
N GLU A 55 -1.55 -0.12 -24.02
CA GLU A 55 -1.48 -0.05 -25.49
C GLU A 55 -1.18 -1.40 -26.15
N GLU A 56 -0.31 -2.19 -25.54
CA GLU A 56 0.09 -3.52 -26.02
C GLU A 56 -0.91 -4.61 -25.61
N SER A 57 -1.85 -4.31 -24.71
CA SER A 57 -2.90 -5.25 -24.33
C SER A 57 -3.78 -5.58 -25.54
N GLY A 58 -4.25 -6.80 -25.63
CA GLY A 58 -5.19 -7.22 -26.68
C GLY A 58 -6.61 -6.64 -26.53
N TYR A 59 -6.81 -5.68 -25.60
CA TYR A 59 -8.10 -5.01 -25.42
C TYR A 59 -8.32 -3.94 -26.48
N GLU A 60 -9.54 -3.82 -26.98
CA GLU A 60 -9.95 -2.86 -27.99
C GLU A 60 -11.19 -2.07 -27.57
N GLY A 61 -11.48 -0.98 -28.26
CA GLY A 61 -12.68 -0.18 -28.12
C GLY A 61 -12.90 0.35 -26.71
N GLU A 62 -14.11 0.18 -26.21
CA GLU A 62 -14.55 0.69 -24.90
C GLU A 62 -13.77 0.08 -23.73
N SER A 63 -13.47 -1.22 -23.79
CA SER A 63 -12.72 -1.90 -22.73
C SER A 63 -11.32 -1.28 -22.56
N LYS A 64 -10.61 -1.01 -23.64
CA LYS A 64 -9.30 -0.35 -23.61
C LYS A 64 -9.40 1.07 -23.07
N ALA A 65 -10.41 1.83 -23.51
CA ALA A 65 -10.65 3.19 -23.05
C ALA A 65 -10.94 3.25 -21.53
N ASN A 66 -11.72 2.32 -21.03
CA ASN A 66 -12.03 2.22 -19.60
C ASN A 66 -10.80 1.90 -18.76
N ILE A 67 -9.99 0.92 -19.16
CA ILE A 67 -8.75 0.57 -18.46
C ILE A 67 -7.80 1.78 -18.45
N ARG A 68 -7.62 2.44 -19.60
CA ARG A 68 -6.80 3.65 -19.69
C ARG A 68 -7.29 4.75 -18.75
N SER A 69 -8.58 5.04 -18.75
CA SER A 69 -9.18 6.05 -17.89
C SER A 69 -8.94 5.75 -16.40
N VAL A 70 -9.12 4.50 -15.98
CA VAL A 70 -8.83 4.08 -14.60
C VAL A 70 -7.36 4.33 -14.26
N MET A 71 -6.41 3.97 -15.13
CA MET A 71 -4.99 4.21 -14.88
C MET A 71 -4.66 5.70 -14.81
N GLU A 72 -5.19 6.51 -15.72
CA GLU A 72 -4.95 7.95 -15.75
C GLU A 72 -5.54 8.67 -14.53
N VAL A 73 -6.74 8.31 -14.12
CA VAL A 73 -7.42 8.96 -13.01
C VAL A 73 -6.87 8.47 -11.67
N ARG A 74 -6.68 7.17 -11.48
CA ARG A 74 -6.31 6.57 -10.18
C ARG A 74 -4.80 6.64 -9.95
N ILE A 75 -4.01 6.02 -10.81
CA ILE A 75 -2.55 6.00 -10.66
C ILE A 75 -1.96 7.37 -10.98
N GLY A 76 -2.42 8.01 -12.06
CA GLY A 76 -2.00 9.36 -12.41
C GLY A 76 -2.30 10.41 -11.35
N SER A 77 -3.26 10.20 -10.45
CA SER A 77 -3.52 11.11 -9.32
C SER A 77 -2.32 11.22 -8.37
N LEU A 78 -1.54 10.14 -8.24
CA LEU A 78 -0.32 10.10 -7.40
C LEU A 78 0.85 10.91 -7.99
N LEU A 79 0.72 11.36 -9.24
CA LEU A 79 1.76 12.13 -9.95
C LEU A 79 1.42 13.59 -10.14
N ARG A 80 0.22 14.02 -9.69
CA ARG A 80 -0.25 15.38 -9.96
C ARG A 80 0.30 16.39 -8.95
N ARG A 81 0.82 17.50 -9.47
CA ARG A 81 1.24 18.68 -8.68
C ARG A 81 2.12 18.28 -7.48
N GLU A 82 1.81 18.84 -6.32
CA GLU A 82 2.53 18.62 -5.05
C GLU A 82 2.44 17.17 -4.58
N ILE A 83 1.36 16.45 -4.90
CA ILE A 83 1.20 15.02 -4.60
C ILE A 83 2.32 14.22 -5.29
N GLY A 84 2.67 14.58 -6.53
CA GLY A 84 3.78 13.96 -7.24
C GLY A 84 5.12 14.07 -6.51
N ASN A 85 5.36 15.16 -5.79
CA ASN A 85 6.60 15.32 -5.00
C ASN A 85 6.68 14.33 -3.82
N VAL A 86 5.54 13.83 -3.36
CA VAL A 86 5.47 12.84 -2.26
C VAL A 86 5.70 11.42 -2.79
N TYR A 87 5.07 11.07 -3.91
CA TYR A 87 5.05 9.70 -4.40
C TYR A 87 6.09 9.37 -5.47
N ASN A 88 6.48 10.38 -6.27
CA ASN A 88 7.42 10.17 -7.38
C ASN A 88 8.86 10.31 -6.93
N VAL A 89 9.26 9.51 -5.98
CA VAL A 89 10.60 9.49 -5.38
C VAL A 89 11.24 8.10 -5.51
N ARG A 90 12.56 8.03 -5.54
CA ARG A 90 13.30 6.75 -5.57
C ARG A 90 13.44 6.14 -4.18
N LYS A 91 13.51 6.98 -3.16
CA LYS A 91 13.65 6.57 -1.76
C LYS A 91 12.76 7.43 -0.88
N SER A 92 12.30 6.86 0.21
CA SER A 92 11.68 7.62 1.29
C SER A 92 12.68 8.62 1.87
N SER A 93 12.21 9.81 2.22
CA SER A 93 12.98 10.79 2.99
C SER A 93 13.14 10.42 4.47
N ILE A 94 12.29 9.50 4.95
CA ILE A 94 12.31 8.96 6.31
C ILE A 94 12.55 7.45 6.17
N GLU A 95 13.62 6.95 6.76
CA GLU A 95 13.87 5.51 6.76
C GLU A 95 12.81 4.81 7.60
N PRO A 96 12.33 3.61 7.21
CA PRO A 96 11.29 2.89 7.93
C PRO A 96 11.62 2.62 9.40
N GLU A 97 12.89 2.45 9.73
CA GLU A 97 13.37 2.29 11.10
C GLU A 97 13.16 3.53 11.97
N ASP A 98 13.24 4.72 11.38
CA ASP A 98 12.99 5.99 12.09
C ASP A 98 11.52 6.12 12.53
N TRP A 99 10.59 5.56 11.76
CA TRP A 99 9.17 5.56 12.11
C TRP A 99 8.87 4.73 13.37
N LEU A 100 9.68 3.71 13.64
CA LEU A 100 9.53 2.86 14.81
C LEU A 100 10.34 3.35 16.02
N SER A 101 11.25 4.29 15.84
CA SER A 101 12.16 4.75 16.90
C SER A 101 11.66 5.94 17.70
N ARG A 102 10.65 6.66 17.20
CA ARG A 102 10.10 7.87 17.80
C ARG A 102 8.62 8.08 17.43
N PRO A 103 7.87 8.85 18.21
CA PRO A 103 6.52 9.26 17.81
C PRO A 103 6.53 10.04 16.50
N VAL A 104 5.66 9.65 15.56
CA VAL A 104 5.50 10.30 14.26
C VAL A 104 4.03 10.61 14.04
N ILE A 105 3.73 11.83 13.60
CA ILE A 105 2.40 12.24 13.18
C ILE A 105 2.45 12.45 11.67
N ILE A 106 1.50 11.85 10.96
CA ILE A 106 1.40 11.94 9.51
C ILE A 106 0.05 12.57 9.18
N GLU A 107 0.09 13.80 8.70
CA GLU A 107 -1.09 14.54 8.26
C GLU A 107 -1.35 14.27 6.78
N LEU A 108 -2.51 13.69 6.47
CA LEU A 108 -2.86 13.24 5.12
C LEU A 108 -3.96 14.08 4.46
N GLU A 109 -4.55 15.04 5.18
CA GLU A 109 -5.68 15.84 4.71
C GLU A 109 -5.42 16.53 3.35
N ALA A 110 -4.21 17.05 3.15
CA ALA A 110 -3.84 17.76 1.92
C ALA A 110 -3.73 16.84 0.67
N LEU A 111 -3.70 15.52 0.84
CA LEU A 111 -3.51 14.60 -0.28
C LEU A 111 -4.81 14.25 -1.03
N GLY A 112 -5.97 14.50 -0.42
CA GLY A 112 -7.24 13.97 -0.90
C GLY A 112 -7.41 12.46 -0.62
N GLU A 113 -8.64 11.94 -0.74
CA GLU A 113 -9.04 10.63 -0.21
C GLU A 113 -8.21 9.46 -0.79
N GLY A 114 -8.15 9.30 -2.10
CA GLY A 114 -7.45 8.18 -2.73
C GLY A 114 -5.94 8.13 -2.42
N PRO A 115 -5.19 9.19 -2.68
CA PRO A 115 -3.78 9.28 -2.28
C PRO A 115 -3.57 9.11 -0.77
N ALA A 116 -4.39 9.72 0.09
CA ALA A 116 -4.28 9.57 1.54
C ALA A 116 -4.45 8.11 1.99
N ASN A 117 -5.47 7.41 1.46
CA ASN A 117 -5.70 5.99 1.71
C ASN A 117 -4.54 5.12 1.20
N PHE A 118 -3.99 5.46 0.03
CA PHE A 118 -2.81 4.77 -0.50
C PHE A 118 -1.60 4.93 0.44
N MET A 119 -1.34 6.15 0.94
CA MET A 119 -0.25 6.41 1.90
C MET A 119 -0.46 5.63 3.19
N SER A 120 -1.65 5.66 3.77
CA SER A 120 -1.98 4.94 5.01
C SER A 120 -1.70 3.45 4.89
N LEU A 121 -2.15 2.82 3.81
CA LEU A 121 -1.94 1.39 3.55
C LEU A 121 -0.48 1.07 3.23
N LEU A 122 0.22 1.94 2.51
CA LEU A 122 1.64 1.77 2.19
C LEU A 122 2.49 1.81 3.46
N ILE A 123 2.30 2.82 4.32
CA ILE A 123 3.02 2.96 5.58
C ILE A 123 2.76 1.76 6.50
N SER A 124 1.49 1.36 6.65
CA SER A 124 1.12 0.19 7.46
C SER A 124 1.80 -1.09 6.96
N THR A 125 1.88 -1.24 5.64
CA THR A 125 2.57 -2.38 5.03
C THR A 125 4.07 -2.33 5.32
N LEU A 126 4.70 -1.17 5.16
CA LEU A 126 6.14 -1.00 5.40
C LEU A 126 6.48 -1.26 6.87
N ILE A 127 5.74 -0.70 7.82
CA ILE A 127 5.93 -0.94 9.25
C ILE A 127 5.83 -2.43 9.56
N ARG A 128 4.79 -3.10 9.05
CA ARG A 128 4.63 -4.54 9.22
C ARG A 128 5.83 -5.35 8.70
N GLU A 129 6.34 -5.02 7.53
CA GLU A 129 7.49 -5.72 6.96
C GLU A 129 8.78 -5.48 7.79
N VAL A 130 9.00 -4.26 8.28
CA VAL A 130 10.13 -3.96 9.18
C VAL A 130 10.02 -4.73 10.49
N LEU A 131 8.85 -4.78 11.11
CA LEU A 131 8.61 -5.56 12.34
C LEU A 131 8.84 -7.05 12.11
N LYS A 132 8.45 -7.60 10.97
CA LYS A 132 8.75 -9.00 10.58
C LYS A 132 10.26 -9.26 10.52
N ILE A 133 11.00 -8.35 9.88
CA ILE A 133 12.46 -8.47 9.75
C ILE A 133 13.13 -8.42 11.13
N ARG A 134 12.74 -7.47 12.00
CA ARG A 134 13.25 -7.36 13.37
C ARG A 134 12.98 -8.65 14.14
N LYS A 135 11.74 -9.13 14.14
CA LYS A 135 11.36 -10.36 14.85
C LYS A 135 12.14 -11.58 14.40
N THR A 136 12.32 -11.72 13.09
CA THR A 136 13.15 -12.82 12.53
C THR A 136 14.59 -12.73 13.00
N SER A 137 15.17 -11.53 13.08
CA SER A 137 16.53 -11.29 13.56
C SER A 137 16.67 -11.60 15.05
N ASP A 138 15.65 -11.32 15.87
CA ASP A 138 15.67 -11.58 17.30
C ASP A 138 15.56 -13.08 17.61
N ILE A 139 14.73 -13.80 16.87
CA ILE A 139 14.63 -15.28 16.99
C ILE A 139 15.98 -15.94 16.72
N THR A 140 16.74 -15.44 15.74
CA THR A 140 18.07 -15.99 15.42
C THR A 140 19.15 -15.66 16.45
N LYS A 141 18.91 -14.69 17.34
CA LYS A 141 19.86 -14.24 18.37
C LYS A 141 19.54 -14.77 19.77
N SER A 142 18.32 -15.28 20.00
CA SER A 142 17.90 -15.75 21.33
C SER A 142 18.09 -17.26 21.44
N ASP A 143 18.99 -17.70 22.29
CA ASP A 143 19.24 -19.14 22.61
C ASP A 143 18.06 -19.77 23.40
N GLU A 144 17.11 -19.01 23.91
CA GLU A 144 16.10 -19.51 24.85
C GLU A 144 14.65 -19.56 24.31
N GLY A 145 14.41 -19.23 23.06
CA GLY A 145 13.07 -19.43 22.42
C GLY A 145 11.86 -18.73 23.07
N VAL A 146 12.04 -17.91 24.11
CA VAL A 146 10.98 -17.18 24.79
C VAL A 146 10.81 -15.82 24.11
N LEU A 147 9.86 -15.74 23.19
CA LEU A 147 9.42 -14.48 22.61
C LEU A 147 8.74 -13.64 23.68
N LYS A 148 9.38 -12.58 24.16
CA LYS A 148 8.70 -11.55 24.94
C LYS A 148 7.62 -10.94 24.05
N ARG A 149 6.37 -11.02 24.48
CA ARG A 149 5.22 -10.42 23.82
C ARG A 149 5.03 -9.00 24.37
N GLU A 150 5.93 -8.11 24.02
CA GLU A 150 5.83 -6.70 24.35
C GLU A 150 5.27 -5.94 23.14
N VAL A 151 4.49 -4.90 23.39
CA VAL A 151 4.06 -3.96 22.35
C VAL A 151 5.24 -3.06 22.06
N GLU A 152 5.74 -3.13 20.83
CA GLU A 152 6.89 -2.34 20.38
C GLU A 152 6.48 -1.08 19.65
N HIS A 153 5.30 -1.12 19.01
CA HIS A 153 4.80 -0.01 18.21
C HIS A 153 3.26 0.04 18.25
N ILE A 154 2.69 1.23 18.14
CA ILE A 154 1.25 1.45 18.08
C ILE A 154 0.94 2.41 16.94
N ILE A 155 0.05 2.00 16.03
CA ILE A 155 -0.52 2.87 15.00
C ILE A 155 -1.89 3.37 15.48
N PHE A 156 -2.09 4.67 15.38
CA PHE A 156 -3.39 5.31 15.57
C PHE A 156 -3.94 5.72 14.21
N TYR A 157 -5.14 5.24 13.88
CA TYR A 157 -5.91 5.73 12.75
C TYR A 157 -7.01 6.65 13.26
N GLU A 158 -6.89 7.93 12.97
CA GLU A 158 -7.95 8.91 13.20
C GLU A 158 -8.83 9.04 11.95
N GLU A 159 -10.13 9.35 12.16
CA GLU A 159 -11.13 9.44 11.09
C GLU A 159 -11.13 8.20 10.19
N ALA A 160 -11.11 7.04 10.84
CA ALA A 160 -10.90 5.74 10.18
C ALA A 160 -11.99 5.41 9.15
N HIS A 161 -13.19 6.02 9.24
CA HIS A 161 -14.25 5.90 8.24
C HIS A 161 -13.82 6.34 6.83
N ASN A 162 -12.75 7.12 6.70
CA ASN A 162 -12.18 7.46 5.40
C ASN A 162 -11.46 6.28 4.74
N LEU A 163 -10.92 5.36 5.54
CA LEU A 163 -10.13 4.23 5.08
C LEU A 163 -10.89 2.90 5.10
N ILE A 164 -11.70 2.69 6.13
CA ILE A 164 -12.44 1.44 6.35
C ILE A 164 -13.94 1.65 6.22
N GLY A 165 -14.63 0.61 5.77
CA GLY A 165 -16.07 0.62 5.56
C GLY A 165 -16.68 -0.76 5.81
N PRO A 166 -18.00 -0.91 5.62
CA PRO A 166 -18.69 -2.18 5.82
C PRO A 166 -18.12 -3.27 4.91
N THR A 167 -18.10 -4.49 5.43
CA THR A 167 -17.56 -5.67 4.72
C THR A 167 -18.59 -6.40 3.86
N THR A 168 -19.82 -5.89 3.77
CA THR A 168 -20.89 -6.49 2.99
C THR A 168 -20.61 -6.35 1.50
N ASP A 169 -20.36 -7.49 0.87
CA ASP A 169 -20.10 -7.62 -0.56
C ASP A 169 -21.43 -7.56 -1.33
N ASP A 170 -21.87 -6.37 -1.69
CA ASP A 170 -22.79 -6.22 -2.81
C ASP A 170 -22.04 -5.47 -3.94
N PRO A 171 -21.39 -6.20 -4.87
CA PRO A 171 -20.71 -5.58 -5.99
C PRO A 171 -21.74 -5.00 -6.95
N VAL A 172 -22.04 -3.73 -6.81
CA VAL A 172 -22.79 -2.99 -7.82
C VAL A 172 -21.86 -2.78 -9.01
N GLY A 173 -22.11 -3.47 -10.11
CA GLY A 173 -21.44 -3.25 -11.38
C GLY A 173 -20.03 -3.86 -11.54
N GLY A 174 -19.65 -4.85 -10.71
CA GLY A 174 -18.37 -5.58 -10.87
C GLY A 174 -17.12 -4.87 -10.35
N SER A 175 -17.24 -3.66 -9.77
CA SER A 175 -16.15 -3.00 -9.05
C SER A 175 -16.27 -3.24 -7.54
N VAL A 176 -15.14 -3.43 -6.88
CA VAL A 176 -15.08 -3.58 -5.42
C VAL A 176 -14.79 -2.20 -4.82
N ASP A 177 -15.61 -1.78 -3.86
CA ASP A 177 -15.34 -0.55 -3.09
C ASP A 177 -13.93 -0.65 -2.47
N PRO A 178 -13.07 0.35 -2.67
CA PRO A 178 -11.73 0.40 -2.06
C PRO A 178 -11.76 0.21 -0.55
N LYS A 179 -12.75 0.76 0.14
CA LYS A 179 -12.90 0.62 1.60
C LYS A 179 -13.12 -0.83 2.04
N ILE A 180 -13.84 -1.63 1.27
CA ILE A 180 -14.00 -3.07 1.52
C ILE A 180 -12.64 -3.77 1.42
N SER A 181 -11.87 -3.46 0.37
CA SER A 181 -10.53 -4.03 0.18
C SER A 181 -9.56 -3.61 1.27
N ALA A 182 -9.59 -2.33 1.66
CA ALA A 182 -8.79 -1.79 2.76
C ALA A 182 -9.16 -2.45 4.09
N THR A 183 -10.45 -2.59 4.37
CA THR A 183 -10.95 -3.26 5.59
C THR A 183 -10.48 -4.71 5.65
N LYS A 184 -10.65 -5.47 4.57
CA LYS A 184 -10.18 -6.86 4.48
C LYS A 184 -8.66 -6.96 4.71
N TYR A 185 -7.89 -6.02 4.14
CA TYR A 185 -6.45 -5.94 4.35
C TYR A 185 -6.10 -5.66 5.82
N LEU A 186 -6.74 -4.66 6.44
CA LEU A 186 -6.48 -4.27 7.83
C LEU A 186 -6.89 -5.38 8.81
N VAL A 187 -8.03 -6.05 8.59
CA VAL A 187 -8.45 -7.22 9.40
C VAL A 187 -7.42 -8.35 9.32
N LYS A 188 -6.92 -8.65 8.12
CA LYS A 188 -5.84 -9.63 7.95
C LYS A 188 -4.57 -9.19 8.67
N MET A 189 -4.21 -7.92 8.55
CA MET A 189 -3.06 -7.34 9.24
C MET A 189 -3.21 -7.45 10.76
N LEU A 190 -4.38 -7.14 11.32
CA LEU A 190 -4.67 -7.26 12.76
C LEU A 190 -4.41 -8.67 13.31
N ALA A 191 -4.70 -9.70 12.53
CA ALA A 191 -4.43 -11.08 12.93
C ALA A 191 -2.92 -11.40 13.02
N GLU A 192 -2.11 -10.73 12.19
CA GLU A 192 -0.66 -10.94 12.10
C GLU A 192 0.12 -10.07 13.10
N VAL A 193 -0.26 -8.79 13.25
CA VAL A 193 0.54 -7.77 13.97
C VAL A 193 0.66 -8.04 15.46
N ARG A 194 -0.31 -8.72 16.07
CA ARG A 194 -0.19 -9.15 17.47
C ARG A 194 1.06 -9.98 17.73
N ALA A 195 1.41 -10.84 16.80
CA ALA A 195 2.63 -11.65 16.87
C ALA A 195 3.90 -10.83 16.65
N LEU A 196 3.77 -9.65 16.04
CA LEU A 196 4.88 -8.74 15.73
C LEU A 196 5.12 -7.68 16.80
N GLY A 197 4.29 -7.62 17.86
CA GLY A 197 4.37 -6.59 18.90
C GLY A 197 3.79 -5.25 18.46
N GLU A 198 2.88 -5.24 17.48
CA GLU A 198 2.20 -4.02 17.03
C GLU A 198 0.79 -3.94 17.58
N GLY A 199 0.41 -2.77 18.10
CA GLY A 199 -0.93 -2.41 18.47
C GLY A 199 -1.57 -1.50 17.41
N ILE A 200 -2.89 -1.63 17.22
CA ILE A 200 -3.65 -0.73 16.35
C ILE A 200 -4.78 -0.13 17.14
N VAL A 201 -4.87 1.20 17.12
CA VAL A 201 -5.96 1.97 17.72
C VAL A 201 -6.73 2.66 16.60
N ILE A 202 -8.03 2.47 16.61
CA ILE A 202 -8.95 3.10 15.65
C ILE A 202 -9.77 4.12 16.42
N ALA A 203 -9.68 5.38 16.01
CA ALA A 203 -10.44 6.49 16.54
C ALA A 203 -11.35 7.07 15.45
N ASP A 204 -12.63 7.21 15.79
CA ASP A 204 -13.62 7.69 14.83
C ASP A 204 -14.79 8.39 15.53
N GLN A 205 -15.33 9.42 14.89
CA GLN A 205 -16.51 10.14 15.33
C GLN A 205 -17.81 9.55 14.75
N LEU A 206 -17.69 8.74 13.69
CA LEU A 206 -18.81 8.15 12.96
C LEU A 206 -18.73 6.61 12.95
N PRO A 207 -18.82 5.93 14.12
CA PRO A 207 -18.66 4.48 14.18
C PRO A 207 -19.67 3.70 13.34
N THR A 208 -20.83 4.29 13.06
CA THR A 208 -21.85 3.69 12.17
C THR A 208 -21.46 3.68 10.71
N ALA A 209 -20.48 4.49 10.29
CA ALA A 209 -19.98 4.49 8.92
C ALA A 209 -19.01 3.32 8.64
N MET A 210 -18.56 2.64 9.70
CA MET A 210 -17.62 1.51 9.63
C MET A 210 -18.32 0.16 9.87
N ALA A 211 -19.61 0.17 10.25
CA ALA A 211 -20.37 -1.02 10.66
C ALA A 211 -21.00 -1.76 9.48
#